data_727c6071f12b31f1975a7ec2e306eb1c
#
_entry.id   727c6071f12b31f1975a7ec2e306eb1c
#
_cell.length_a   1.000
_cell.length_b   1.000
_cell.length_c   1.000
_cell.angle_alpha   90.00
_cell.angle_beta   90.00
_cell.angle_gamma   90.00
#
_symmetry.space_group_name_H-M   'P 1'
#
loop_
_entity.id
_entity.type
_entity.pdbx_description
1 polymer ?
#
loop_
_entity_poly.entity_id
_entity_poly.type
_entity_poly.pdbx_seq_one_letter_code
_entity_poly.pdbx_strand_id
1 'polypeptide(L)'
;GKAATGNPTFAGAGALPELFTYGHRNPQGLAVHPITKEIWLSEHGPRGGDEINRLQAGLNYGWPIITYGIEYSGEPIGTGIQQKEGMEQPVYYWDPVVSPSGITFYAGNRIPEWENNLFVGCLSGMHIVRLVIKDNKVAGEERLLASENQRFRDITQGSDGALYAVTDQGRLYKIDKK
;
A
#
# COMPACT_ATOMS: atom_id res chain seq x y z
N GLY A 1 -17.15 17.32 7.69
CA GLY A 1 -15.93 18.00 7.24
C GLY A 1 -16.19 18.85 6.01
N LYS A 2 -15.16 19.50 5.53
CA LYS A 2 -15.16 20.24 4.26
C LYS A 2 -13.99 19.75 3.44
N ALA A 3 -14.09 19.87 2.11
CA ALA A 3 -12.96 19.60 1.22
C ALA A 3 -11.73 20.42 1.63
N ALA A 4 -10.56 19.82 1.55
CA ALA A 4 -9.31 20.51 1.82
C ALA A 4 -9.06 21.58 0.75
N THR A 5 -8.50 22.72 1.17
CA THR A 5 -8.06 23.76 0.23
C THR A 5 -6.97 23.18 -0.69
N GLY A 6 -7.14 23.32 -2.00
CA GLY A 6 -6.19 22.81 -2.99
C GLY A 6 -6.47 21.37 -3.47
N ASN A 7 -7.57 20.75 -3.05
CA ASN A 7 -7.99 19.51 -3.67
C ASN A 7 -8.19 19.67 -5.19
N PRO A 8 -7.93 18.65 -5.98
CA PRO A 8 -8.13 18.71 -7.42
C PRO A 8 -9.62 18.83 -7.77
N THR A 9 -9.90 19.42 -8.94
CA THR A 9 -11.24 19.46 -9.51
C THR A 9 -11.30 18.42 -10.64
N PHE A 10 -12.22 17.48 -10.54
CA PHE A 10 -12.43 16.47 -11.56
C PHE A 10 -13.52 16.90 -12.54
N ALA A 11 -13.26 16.77 -13.83
CA ALA A 11 -14.25 16.98 -14.88
C ALA A 11 -15.24 15.81 -14.88
N GLY A 12 -16.51 16.09 -14.60
CA GLY A 12 -17.57 15.09 -14.63
C GLY A 12 -18.67 15.39 -13.61
N ALA A 13 -19.90 15.02 -13.96
CA ALA A 13 -21.03 15.21 -13.06
C ALA A 13 -20.90 14.27 -11.83
N GLY A 14 -20.96 14.86 -10.64
CA GLY A 14 -21.05 14.10 -9.38
C GLY A 14 -19.74 13.85 -8.65
N ALA A 15 -18.61 14.35 -9.14
CA ALA A 15 -17.36 14.29 -8.34
C ALA A 15 -17.48 15.23 -7.12
N LEU A 16 -17.26 14.66 -5.94
CA LEU A 16 -17.25 15.43 -4.69
C LEU A 16 -15.94 16.23 -4.57
N PRO A 17 -15.98 17.43 -3.98
CA PRO A 17 -14.78 18.27 -3.79
C PRO A 17 -13.76 17.66 -2.81
N GLU A 18 -14.14 16.66 -2.04
CA GLU A 18 -13.26 15.88 -1.15
C GLU A 18 -12.43 14.83 -1.88
N LEU A 19 -12.75 14.51 -3.15
CA LEU A 19 -12.01 13.50 -3.92
C LEU A 19 -10.58 13.95 -4.18
N PHE A 20 -9.61 13.08 -3.89
CA PHE A 20 -8.18 13.35 -4.06
C PHE A 20 -7.58 12.60 -5.26
N THR A 21 -7.88 11.31 -5.37
CA THR A 21 -7.48 10.41 -6.47
C THR A 21 -8.61 9.44 -6.77
N TYR A 22 -8.54 8.74 -7.90
CA TYR A 22 -9.56 7.76 -8.29
C TYR A 22 -8.95 6.59 -9.07
N GLY A 23 -9.79 5.61 -9.41
CA GLY A 23 -9.32 4.41 -10.13
C GLY A 23 -8.64 3.39 -9.23
N HIS A 24 -8.96 3.39 -7.94
CA HIS A 24 -8.54 2.39 -6.97
C HIS A 24 -9.56 1.25 -6.88
N ARG A 25 -9.07 0.02 -6.69
CA ARG A 25 -9.93 -1.14 -6.52
C ARG A 25 -10.38 -1.35 -5.07
N ASN A 26 -9.42 -1.52 -4.18
CA ASN A 26 -9.68 -1.87 -2.77
C ASN A 26 -8.55 -1.38 -1.85
N PRO A 27 -8.49 -0.08 -1.58
CA PRO A 27 -7.52 0.52 -0.66
C PRO A 27 -7.63 -0.07 0.74
N GLN A 28 -6.49 -0.33 1.38
CA GLN A 28 -6.41 -0.93 2.72
C GLN A 28 -5.60 -0.11 3.72
N GLY A 29 -4.50 0.48 3.31
CA GLY A 29 -3.62 1.23 4.18
C GLY A 29 -3.11 2.52 3.55
N LEU A 30 -2.89 3.54 4.39
CA LEU A 30 -2.30 4.82 4.02
C LEU A 30 -1.13 5.14 4.93
N ALA A 31 -0.03 5.62 4.37
CA ALA A 31 1.10 6.15 5.12
C ALA A 31 1.66 7.41 4.47
N VAL A 32 2.22 8.28 5.29
CA VAL A 32 2.92 9.49 4.83
C VAL A 32 4.42 9.24 4.88
N HIS A 33 5.10 9.44 3.75
CA HIS A 33 6.55 9.30 3.70
C HIS A 33 7.21 10.35 4.61
N PRO A 34 8.12 9.97 5.54
CA PRO A 34 8.60 10.86 6.58
C PRO A 34 9.38 12.08 6.07
N ILE A 35 10.04 11.96 4.90
CA ILE A 35 10.84 13.02 4.29
C ILE A 35 10.04 13.78 3.23
N THR A 36 9.54 13.09 2.19
CA THR A 36 8.88 13.73 1.03
C THR A 36 7.48 14.21 1.33
N LYS A 37 6.86 13.72 2.42
CA LYS A 37 5.46 14.00 2.82
C LYS A 37 4.41 13.50 1.82
N GLU A 38 4.81 12.72 0.84
CA GLU A 38 3.91 12.08 -0.10
C GLU A 38 3.09 10.98 0.59
N ILE A 39 1.86 10.82 0.13
CA ILE A 39 0.95 9.80 0.63
C ILE A 39 1.16 8.52 -0.19
N TRP A 40 1.33 7.40 0.51
CA TRP A 40 1.43 6.07 -0.08
C TRP A 40 0.23 5.23 0.35
N LEU A 41 -0.23 4.37 -0.53
CA LEU A 41 -1.43 3.56 -0.38
C LEU A 41 -1.11 2.11 -0.72
N SER A 42 -1.65 1.18 0.08
CA SER A 42 -1.72 -0.25 -0.25
C SER A 42 -3.12 -0.61 -0.69
N GLU A 43 -3.24 -1.46 -1.70
CA GLU A 43 -4.54 -1.95 -2.15
C GLU A 43 -4.50 -3.39 -2.65
N HIS A 44 -5.66 -4.07 -2.52
CA HIS A 44 -5.82 -5.42 -3.03
C HIS A 44 -6.14 -5.43 -4.51
N GLY A 45 -5.37 -6.22 -5.25
CA GLY A 45 -5.78 -6.71 -6.55
C GLY A 45 -6.88 -7.78 -6.44
N PRO A 46 -7.36 -8.31 -7.56
CA PRO A 46 -8.25 -9.48 -7.55
C PRO A 46 -7.47 -10.78 -7.33
N ARG A 47 -7.20 -11.55 -8.36
CA ARG A 47 -6.27 -12.68 -8.34
C ARG A 47 -4.94 -12.24 -8.97
N GLY A 48 -3.95 -11.92 -8.15
CA GLY A 48 -2.74 -11.17 -8.54
C GLY A 48 -2.95 -9.67 -8.49
N GLY A 49 -1.87 -8.90 -8.61
CA GLY A 49 -1.90 -7.45 -8.75
C GLY A 49 -2.27 -6.67 -7.48
N ASP A 50 -1.91 -7.14 -6.30
CA ASP A 50 -1.88 -6.30 -5.10
C ASP A 50 -0.85 -5.19 -5.30
N GLU A 51 -1.13 -3.96 -4.83
CA GLU A 51 -0.33 -2.80 -5.20
C GLU A 51 0.10 -1.93 -4.02
N ILE A 52 1.24 -1.28 -4.21
CA ILE A 52 1.65 -0.08 -3.46
C ILE A 52 1.68 1.08 -4.44
N ASN A 53 0.91 2.11 -4.14
CA ASN A 53 0.76 3.30 -4.94
C ASN A 53 1.29 4.54 -4.20
N ARG A 54 1.98 5.44 -4.92
CA ARG A 54 2.34 6.77 -4.46
C ARG A 54 1.31 7.76 -5.01
N LEU A 55 0.54 8.38 -4.12
CA LEU A 55 -0.61 9.18 -4.52
C LEU A 55 -0.22 10.60 -4.93
N GLN A 56 -0.75 11.03 -6.07
CA GLN A 56 -0.65 12.40 -6.56
C GLN A 56 -2.05 12.92 -6.86
N ALA A 57 -2.34 14.15 -6.43
CA ALA A 57 -3.64 14.77 -6.54
C ALA A 57 -4.15 14.78 -8.00
N GLY A 58 -5.40 14.40 -8.20
CA GLY A 58 -6.07 14.44 -9.49
C GLY A 58 -5.82 13.26 -10.42
N LEU A 59 -4.93 12.32 -10.04
CA LEU A 59 -4.53 11.24 -10.93
C LEU A 59 -5.45 10.01 -10.83
N ASN A 60 -5.47 9.25 -11.93
CA ASN A 60 -6.23 8.02 -12.12
C ASN A 60 -5.31 6.79 -11.96
N TYR A 61 -5.61 5.90 -11.01
CA TYR A 61 -4.86 4.67 -10.75
C TYR A 61 -5.37 3.44 -11.53
N GLY A 62 -6.31 3.66 -12.43
CA GLY A 62 -6.59 2.80 -13.58
C GLY A 62 -7.62 1.70 -13.41
N TRP A 63 -7.96 1.30 -12.18
CA TRP A 63 -9.00 0.27 -11.98
C TRP A 63 -10.37 0.73 -12.52
N PRO A 64 -11.14 -0.12 -13.26
CA PRO A 64 -10.85 -1.51 -13.65
C PRO A 64 -10.24 -1.64 -15.07
N ILE A 65 -9.70 -0.58 -15.65
CA ILE A 65 -9.21 -0.57 -17.04
C ILE A 65 -7.84 -1.21 -17.15
N ILE A 66 -6.92 -0.91 -16.21
CA ILE A 66 -5.62 -1.56 -16.10
C ILE A 66 -5.51 -2.30 -14.78
N THR A 67 -4.83 -3.45 -14.78
CA THR A 67 -4.51 -4.22 -13.58
C THR A 67 -3.45 -5.27 -13.88
N TYR A 68 -2.66 -5.66 -12.87
CA TYR A 68 -1.73 -6.79 -12.93
C TYR A 68 -2.38 -8.12 -12.53
N GLY A 69 -3.65 -8.08 -12.10
CA GLY A 69 -4.41 -9.27 -11.72
C GLY A 69 -5.39 -9.73 -12.81
N ILE A 70 -6.00 -10.88 -12.56
CA ILE A 70 -7.04 -11.50 -13.39
C ILE A 70 -8.29 -11.75 -12.57
N GLU A 71 -9.41 -12.10 -13.20
CA GLU A 71 -10.61 -12.53 -12.50
C GLU A 71 -10.37 -13.79 -11.66
N TYR A 72 -11.17 -14.01 -10.63
CA TYR A 72 -11.10 -15.25 -9.83
C TYR A 72 -11.41 -16.51 -10.66
N SER A 73 -12.14 -16.36 -11.75
CA SER A 73 -12.37 -17.43 -12.75
C SER A 73 -11.11 -17.81 -13.56
N GLY A 74 -10.13 -16.89 -13.61
CA GLY A 74 -8.93 -17.03 -14.43
C GLY A 74 -8.98 -16.22 -15.73
N GLU A 75 -10.11 -15.56 -16.04
CA GLU A 75 -10.25 -14.74 -17.23
C GLU A 75 -9.61 -13.36 -17.05
N PRO A 76 -9.21 -12.68 -18.14
CA PRO A 76 -8.73 -11.31 -18.08
C PRO A 76 -9.81 -10.35 -17.56
N ILE A 77 -9.39 -9.31 -16.80
CA ILE A 77 -10.25 -8.19 -16.44
C ILE A 77 -10.29 -7.21 -17.62
N GLY A 78 -11.48 -6.86 -18.07
CA GLY A 78 -11.67 -6.00 -19.24
C GLY A 78 -10.92 -6.52 -20.46
N THR A 79 -9.97 -5.74 -20.97
CA THR A 79 -9.12 -6.12 -22.12
C THR A 79 -7.80 -6.77 -21.72
N GLY A 80 -7.55 -6.98 -20.42
CA GLY A 80 -6.33 -7.61 -19.89
C GLY A 80 -5.07 -6.75 -20.00
N ILE A 81 -5.22 -5.43 -20.14
CA ILE A 81 -4.08 -4.51 -20.26
C ILE A 81 -3.57 -4.09 -18.87
N GLN A 82 -2.26 -3.94 -18.76
CA GLN A 82 -1.58 -3.56 -17.52
C GLN A 82 -1.18 -2.07 -17.48
N GLN A 83 -1.12 -1.42 -18.64
CA GLN A 83 -0.68 -0.02 -18.78
C GLN A 83 -1.52 0.71 -19.79
N LYS A 84 -1.81 1.98 -19.52
CA LYS A 84 -2.53 2.88 -20.44
C LYS A 84 -2.15 4.32 -20.16
N GLU A 85 -2.02 5.13 -21.22
CA GLU A 85 -1.77 6.57 -21.11
C GLU A 85 -2.86 7.25 -20.25
N GLY A 86 -2.45 8.15 -19.37
CA GLY A 86 -3.34 8.84 -18.42
C GLY A 86 -3.76 8.02 -17.20
N MET A 87 -3.14 6.86 -16.99
CA MET A 87 -3.32 6.02 -15.81
C MET A 87 -1.98 5.72 -15.14
N GLU A 88 -1.93 5.91 -13.82
CA GLU A 88 -0.73 5.73 -13.03
C GLU A 88 -0.37 4.25 -12.85
N GLN A 89 0.93 4.00 -12.76
CA GLN A 89 1.48 2.68 -12.47
C GLN A 89 1.81 2.58 -10.98
N PRO A 90 1.60 1.40 -10.35
CA PRO A 90 2.02 1.18 -8.98
C PRO A 90 3.55 1.29 -8.84
N VAL A 91 4.01 1.74 -7.67
CA VAL A 91 5.44 1.73 -7.32
C VAL A 91 5.94 0.29 -7.17
N TYR A 92 5.05 -0.59 -6.72
CA TYR A 92 5.30 -2.03 -6.55
C TYR A 92 4.01 -2.81 -6.64
N TYR A 93 4.08 -4.06 -7.13
CA TYR A 93 2.94 -4.98 -7.14
C TYR A 93 3.38 -6.40 -6.82
N TRP A 94 2.43 -7.22 -6.37
CA TRP A 94 2.63 -8.64 -6.07
C TRP A 94 1.77 -9.53 -6.95
N ASP A 95 2.39 -10.56 -7.51
CA ASP A 95 1.74 -11.69 -8.12
C ASP A 95 2.57 -12.95 -7.83
N PRO A 96 2.05 -13.89 -7.00
CA PRO A 96 0.71 -13.95 -6.41
C PRO A 96 0.48 -12.89 -5.31
N VAL A 97 -0.81 -12.69 -4.96
CA VAL A 97 -1.26 -11.76 -3.93
C VAL A 97 -0.66 -12.06 -2.54
N VAL A 98 -0.42 -11.01 -1.76
CA VAL A 98 -0.07 -11.07 -0.34
C VAL A 98 -1.20 -10.52 0.55
N SER A 99 -2.20 -9.88 -0.07
CA SER A 99 -3.30 -9.14 0.55
C SER A 99 -2.77 -8.08 1.54
N PRO A 100 -2.13 -7.00 1.03
CA PRO A 100 -1.58 -5.94 1.87
C PRO A 100 -2.69 -5.26 2.68
N SER A 101 -2.40 -4.92 3.91
CA SER A 101 -3.32 -4.27 4.85
C SER A 101 -2.77 -2.92 5.30
N GLY A 102 -2.76 -2.63 6.61
CA GLY A 102 -2.15 -1.42 7.12
C GLY A 102 -0.68 -1.29 6.77
N ILE A 103 -0.22 -0.06 6.57
CA ILE A 103 1.16 0.26 6.19
C ILE A 103 1.71 1.40 7.05
N THR A 104 3.01 1.39 7.27
CA THR A 104 3.72 2.51 7.92
C THR A 104 5.13 2.67 7.39
N PHE A 105 5.61 3.91 7.27
CA PHE A 105 7.03 4.16 7.12
C PHE A 105 7.71 4.13 8.47
N TYR A 106 8.91 3.55 8.50
CA TYR A 106 9.76 3.62 9.67
C TYR A 106 10.53 4.95 9.68
N ALA A 107 10.45 5.68 10.79
CA ALA A 107 11.15 6.95 10.98
C ALA A 107 12.00 6.90 12.25
N GLY A 108 13.20 7.50 12.17
CA GLY A 108 14.11 7.60 13.31
C GLY A 108 15.23 6.56 13.31
N ASN A 109 16.03 6.59 14.35
CA ASN A 109 17.34 5.93 14.40
C ASN A 109 17.42 4.70 15.32
N ARG A 110 16.29 4.23 15.86
CA ARG A 110 16.30 3.07 16.77
C ARG A 110 16.75 1.79 16.07
N ILE A 111 16.30 1.63 14.79
CA ILE A 111 16.78 0.59 13.88
C ILE A 111 17.21 1.30 12.59
N PRO A 112 18.47 1.76 12.48
CA PRO A 112 18.92 2.62 11.39
C PRO A 112 18.74 1.99 10.00
N GLU A 113 18.83 0.66 9.91
CA GLU A 113 18.68 -0.09 8.65
C GLU A 113 17.24 -0.08 8.12
N TRP A 114 16.28 0.37 8.94
CA TRP A 114 14.86 0.45 8.62
C TRP A 114 14.40 1.86 8.28
N GLU A 115 15.27 2.85 8.47
CA GLU A 115 14.91 4.25 8.23
C GLU A 115 14.40 4.45 6.79
N ASN A 116 13.24 5.11 6.68
CA ASN A 116 12.51 5.37 5.43
C ASN A 116 12.05 4.12 4.65
N ASN A 117 12.12 2.92 5.25
CA ASN A 117 11.52 1.73 4.65
C ASN A 117 10.01 1.70 4.93
N LEU A 118 9.25 1.13 3.99
CA LEU A 118 7.81 0.91 4.13
C LEU A 118 7.55 -0.49 4.68
N PHE A 119 6.77 -0.57 5.74
CA PHE A 119 6.31 -1.84 6.33
C PHE A 119 4.85 -2.05 5.98
N VAL A 120 4.52 -3.27 5.58
CA VAL A 120 3.19 -3.66 5.08
C VAL A 120 2.73 -4.91 5.81
N GLY A 121 1.60 -4.84 6.51
CA GLY A 121 0.94 -6.04 7.00
C GLY A 121 0.35 -6.84 5.86
N CYS A 122 0.47 -8.18 5.91
CA CYS A 122 -0.04 -9.06 4.85
C CYS A 122 -1.01 -10.09 5.43
N LEU A 123 -2.22 -10.16 4.84
CA LEU A 123 -3.27 -11.04 5.32
C LEU A 123 -3.12 -12.46 4.77
N SER A 124 -3.20 -12.64 3.45
CA SER A 124 -3.03 -13.96 2.82
C SER A 124 -1.57 -14.43 2.81
N GLY A 125 -0.64 -13.48 2.75
CA GLY A 125 0.79 -13.76 2.85
C GLY A 125 1.24 -14.21 4.23
N MET A 126 0.48 -13.89 5.29
CA MET A 126 0.75 -14.25 6.69
C MET A 126 2.14 -13.83 7.19
N HIS A 127 2.58 -12.65 6.79
CA HIS A 127 3.87 -12.06 7.19
C HIS A 127 3.78 -10.53 7.15
N ILE A 128 4.84 -9.88 7.58
CA ILE A 128 5.03 -8.45 7.36
C ILE A 128 6.06 -8.30 6.24
N VAL A 129 5.77 -7.47 5.24
CA VAL A 129 6.74 -7.10 4.21
C VAL A 129 7.45 -5.82 4.65
N ARG A 130 8.78 -5.80 4.54
CA ARG A 130 9.59 -4.59 4.54
C ARG A 130 10.02 -4.29 3.11
N LEU A 131 9.59 -3.17 2.56
CA LEU A 131 10.05 -2.64 1.29
C LEU A 131 11.15 -1.61 1.52
N VAL A 132 12.32 -1.87 0.97
CA VAL A 132 13.45 -0.93 0.98
C VAL A 132 13.19 0.13 -0.08
N ILE A 133 13.01 1.37 0.34
CA ILE A 133 12.71 2.49 -0.55
C ILE A 133 13.98 3.28 -0.83
N LYS A 134 14.29 3.48 -2.13
CA LYS A 134 15.36 4.36 -2.61
C LYS A 134 14.85 5.17 -3.80
N ASP A 135 15.01 6.47 -3.77
CA ASP A 135 14.58 7.38 -4.83
C ASP A 135 13.11 7.15 -5.25
N ASN A 136 12.23 6.99 -4.25
CA ASN A 136 10.80 6.69 -4.42
C ASN A 136 10.50 5.40 -5.22
N LYS A 137 11.44 4.46 -5.25
CA LYS A 137 11.30 3.13 -5.86
C LYS A 137 11.57 2.04 -4.83
N VAL A 138 11.00 0.88 -5.06
CA VAL A 138 11.31 -0.32 -4.27
C VAL A 138 12.61 -0.92 -4.78
N ALA A 139 13.63 -0.92 -3.92
CA ALA A 139 14.95 -1.49 -4.20
C ALA A 139 15.12 -2.93 -3.68
N GLY A 140 14.22 -3.39 -2.80
CA GLY A 140 14.25 -4.74 -2.25
C GLY A 140 13.04 -5.05 -1.37
N GLU A 141 12.77 -6.32 -1.18
CA GLU A 141 11.72 -6.86 -0.31
C GLU A 141 12.32 -7.82 0.71
N GLU A 142 11.86 -7.72 1.96
CA GLU A 142 12.14 -8.68 3.02
C GLU A 142 10.84 -9.08 3.70
N ARG A 143 10.70 -10.36 4.07
CA ARG A 143 9.54 -10.92 4.76
C ARG A 143 9.87 -11.22 6.21
N LEU A 144 9.18 -10.56 7.13
CA LEU A 144 9.36 -10.69 8.58
C LEU A 144 8.22 -11.51 9.18
N LEU A 145 8.52 -12.26 10.24
CA LEU A 145 7.56 -13.05 11.01
C LEU A 145 6.73 -14.05 10.18
N ALA A 146 7.24 -14.52 9.06
CA ALA A 146 6.54 -15.51 8.23
C ALA A 146 6.29 -16.85 8.98
N SER A 147 7.20 -17.22 9.92
CA SER A 147 7.04 -18.43 10.76
C SER A 147 5.86 -18.36 11.73
N GLU A 148 5.36 -17.14 12.01
CA GLU A 148 4.22 -16.96 12.92
C GLU A 148 2.89 -17.39 12.31
N ASN A 149 2.80 -17.46 10.99
CA ASN A 149 1.58 -17.83 10.25
C ASN A 149 0.36 -17.01 10.69
N GLN A 150 0.54 -15.69 10.86
CA GLN A 150 -0.49 -14.76 11.30
C GLN A 150 -0.91 -13.82 10.17
N ARG A 151 -2.20 -13.55 10.08
CA ARG A 151 -2.74 -12.54 9.19
C ARG A 151 -2.55 -11.17 9.83
N PHE A 152 -1.50 -10.44 9.40
CA PHE A 152 -1.20 -9.11 9.93
C PHE A 152 -2.16 -8.08 9.36
N ARG A 153 -2.99 -7.48 10.23
CA ARG A 153 -4.07 -6.56 9.87
C ARG A 153 -3.62 -5.11 9.79
N ASP A 154 -2.71 -4.71 10.68
CA ASP A 154 -2.19 -3.35 10.72
C ASP A 154 -0.81 -3.32 11.34
N ILE A 155 -0.04 -2.30 11.00
CA ILE A 155 1.29 -2.06 11.52
C ILE A 155 1.53 -0.56 11.69
N THR A 156 2.10 -0.18 12.83
CA THR A 156 2.42 1.22 13.12
C THR A 156 3.71 1.34 13.91
N GLN A 157 4.34 2.50 13.89
CA GLN A 157 5.49 2.80 14.74
C GLN A 157 5.02 3.47 16.03
N GLY A 158 5.44 2.94 17.16
CA GLY A 158 5.19 3.52 18.48
C GLY A 158 6.11 4.70 18.78
N SER A 159 5.73 5.50 19.78
CA SER A 159 6.54 6.66 20.24
C SER A 159 7.90 6.25 20.81
N ASP A 160 8.07 4.97 21.18
CA ASP A 160 9.33 4.38 21.61
C ASP A 160 10.24 3.95 20.45
N GLY A 161 9.79 4.14 19.20
CA GLY A 161 10.53 3.79 17.98
C GLY A 161 10.43 2.32 17.57
N ALA A 162 9.76 1.45 18.35
CA ALA A 162 9.49 0.08 17.95
C ALA A 162 8.31 0.01 16.96
N LEU A 163 8.22 -1.06 16.17
CA LEU A 163 7.02 -1.35 15.38
C LEU A 163 6.05 -2.20 16.20
N TYR A 164 4.76 -1.92 16.01
CA TYR A 164 3.65 -2.65 16.60
C TYR A 164 2.75 -3.16 15.50
N ALA A 165 2.42 -4.45 15.52
CA ALA A 165 1.56 -5.07 14.53
C ALA A 165 0.46 -5.90 15.19
N VAL A 166 -0.75 -5.78 14.67
CA VAL A 166 -1.92 -6.55 15.13
C VAL A 166 -2.34 -7.58 14.10
N THR A 167 -2.93 -8.68 14.57
CA THR A 167 -3.37 -9.77 13.70
C THR A 167 -4.86 -10.05 13.85
N ASP A 168 -5.45 -10.68 12.83
CA ASP A 168 -6.86 -11.14 12.85
C ASP A 168 -7.12 -12.16 13.98
N GLN A 169 -6.08 -12.86 14.44
CA GLN A 169 -6.16 -13.85 15.52
C GLN A 169 -6.01 -13.23 16.92
N GLY A 170 -6.06 -11.89 17.03
CA GLY A 170 -6.06 -11.17 18.29
C GLY A 170 -4.69 -11.05 18.96
N ARG A 171 -3.60 -11.15 18.21
CA ARG A 171 -2.24 -10.95 18.72
C ARG A 171 -1.75 -9.53 18.45
N LEU A 172 -0.98 -8.99 19.41
CA LEU A 172 -0.20 -7.76 19.26
C LEU A 172 1.27 -8.11 19.34
N TYR A 173 2.02 -7.79 18.31
CA TYR A 173 3.47 -7.95 18.24
C TYR A 173 4.15 -6.60 18.48
N LYS A 174 5.22 -6.61 19.28
CA LYS A 174 6.18 -5.51 19.35
C LYS A 174 7.49 -5.99 18.73
N ILE A 175 7.96 -5.28 17.71
CA ILE A 175 9.16 -5.62 16.95
C ILE A 175 10.19 -4.53 17.18
N ASP A 176 11.35 -4.91 17.69
CA ASP A 176 12.39 -4.01 18.14
C ASP A 176 13.77 -4.54 17.79
N LYS A 177 14.79 -3.72 18.02
CA LYS A 177 16.21 -4.11 17.92
C LYS A 177 16.51 -5.23 18.93
N LYS A 178 17.30 -6.20 18.49
CA LYS A 178 17.91 -7.20 19.40
C LYS A 178 18.91 -6.56 20.32
#